data_fe348f126eb2a8d5a61aee06770aefba
#
_entry.id   fe348f126eb2a8d5a61aee06770aefba
#
_cell.length_a   1.000
_cell.length_b   1.000
_cell.length_c   1.000
_cell.angle_alpha   90.00
_cell.angle_beta   90.00
_cell.angle_gamma   90.00
#
_symmetry.space_group_name_H-M   'P 1'
#
loop_
_entity.id
_entity.type
_entity.pdbx_description
1 polymer ?
#
loop_
_entity_poly.entity_id
_entity_poly.type
_entity_poly.pdbx_seq_one_letter_code
_entity_poly.pdbx_strand_id
1 'polypeptide(L)'
;MTHPCRISANPRLSALQWLQLFLLSVLLVSCGGGGAATPTPTPTPTPTPTPVLSLPSRAIGASQLAVIVAAGDPLSESIASYYQTARAVPAANIIRVKLTTGVDAISASDFASLKAQIDAALPSTVQATLVTWTAPSRVVGTCSMSITSALALGFDPKYCGANCATTAASPYFDSESAQPWQDHAMRPSMMLGASTLDAAKALIDRGVRADVSLPAGDGYLMRTSDVSRSVRYTDYLALPALWAGNSGLQLSYIDNSAGAASDSISGKSNVLFYFTGLATVPSLASNGFRPGAVADTLTSFGGYLPSGNGQMPITAWLDAGATASYGAVEEPCNWTQKFSRASVLIDQYYRGATLIEAYWKAVQWPGQGLFVGEPLAQPFRDSPGFALDAGQYLISSRALRPNSSYTLEYRTASSAIWSVLASFTLKRAQPQSWRVPLPPSDAIQLRWVGPCPANISQQCTLSTSG
;
A
#
# COMPACT_ATOMS: atom_id res chain seq x y z
N MET A 1 -3.03 34.72 -53.35
CA MET A 1 -2.64 36.10 -52.99
C MET A 1 -2.39 36.08 -51.50
N THR A 2 -1.36 36.17 -50.98
CA THR A 2 -0.01 36.64 -50.96
C THR A 2 0.70 36.04 -49.74
N HIS A 3 1.83 35.41 -49.97
CA HIS A 3 2.88 35.08 -48.99
C HIS A 3 3.66 36.36 -48.62
N PRO A 4 4.77 36.29 -47.82
CA PRO A 4 5.18 35.63 -46.59
C PRO A 4 5.94 36.58 -45.63
N CYS A 5 6.44 36.13 -44.50
CA CYS A 5 7.83 36.42 -44.11
C CYS A 5 8.34 35.50 -42.97
N ARG A 6 9.37 34.74 -43.30
CA ARG A 6 10.32 34.10 -42.39
C ARG A 6 11.32 35.11 -41.89
N ILE A 7 11.84 35.01 -40.67
CA ILE A 7 13.27 35.24 -40.37
C ILE A 7 13.71 34.26 -39.27
N SER A 8 14.72 33.48 -39.64
CA SER A 8 15.59 32.63 -38.83
C SER A 8 16.75 33.48 -38.27
N ALA A 9 17.23 33.16 -37.07
CA ALA A 9 18.69 33.04 -36.79
C ALA A 9 18.96 32.74 -35.32
N ASN A 10 19.58 31.60 -35.05
CA ASN A 10 20.54 31.37 -33.97
C ASN A 10 21.88 32.04 -34.34
N PRO A 11 22.75 32.45 -33.38
CA PRO A 11 23.80 31.53 -33.01
C PRO A 11 24.26 31.57 -31.54
N ARG A 12 24.89 30.46 -31.17
CA ARG A 12 25.75 30.21 -30.02
C ARG A 12 26.86 31.25 -29.88
N LEU A 13 27.18 31.62 -28.62
CA LEU A 13 28.56 32.05 -28.27
C LEU A 13 28.87 31.63 -26.82
N SER A 14 30.04 31.09 -26.71
CA SER A 14 30.71 30.38 -25.63
C SER A 14 31.13 31.25 -24.44
N ALA A 15 31.30 30.56 -23.29
CA ALA A 15 31.98 31.04 -22.10
C ALA A 15 33.46 31.40 -22.39
N LEU A 16 33.97 32.32 -21.68
CA LEU A 16 35.31 32.68 -21.21
C LEU A 16 35.60 34.16 -21.37
N GLN A 17 36.27 34.67 -20.36
CA GLN A 17 36.90 35.97 -20.25
C GLN A 17 36.06 37.08 -19.59
N TRP A 18 36.31 37.26 -18.29
CA TRP A 18 36.68 38.55 -17.68
C TRP A 18 37.34 38.27 -16.33
N LEU A 19 38.64 38.01 -16.41
CA LEU A 19 39.58 38.16 -15.31
C LEU A 19 40.53 39.26 -15.72
N GLN A 20 40.66 40.26 -14.92
CA GLN A 20 41.81 41.16 -14.71
C GLN A 20 41.46 42.65 -14.62
N LEU A 21 42.14 43.22 -13.68
CA LEU A 21 42.51 44.63 -13.45
C LEU A 21 41.53 45.50 -12.65
N PHE A 22 41.87 45.66 -11.35
CA PHE A 22 42.22 46.98 -10.82
C PHE A 22 43.07 46.82 -9.57
N LEU A 23 44.35 47.07 -9.76
CA LEU A 23 45.36 47.30 -8.72
C LEU A 23 45.63 48.81 -8.63
N LEU A 24 45.88 49.26 -7.42
CA LEU A 24 46.57 50.52 -7.04
C LEU A 24 45.76 51.82 -7.06
N SER A 25 45.47 52.32 -5.86
CA SER A 25 45.92 53.70 -5.46
C SER A 25 45.86 53.79 -3.92
N VAL A 26 47.04 53.75 -3.33
CA VAL A 26 47.31 54.17 -1.94
C VAL A 26 47.41 55.68 -1.95
N LEU A 27 46.63 56.36 -1.09
CA LEU A 27 46.98 57.68 -0.61
C LEU A 27 46.67 57.80 0.89
N LEU A 28 47.72 57.85 1.65
CA LEU A 28 47.78 58.21 3.05
C LEU A 28 47.32 59.66 3.25
N VAL A 29 46.33 59.87 4.09
CA VAL A 29 46.21 61.14 4.85
C VAL A 29 45.92 60.76 6.31
N SER A 30 46.93 61.02 7.13
CA SER A 30 46.88 61.06 8.59
C SER A 30 46.29 62.38 9.05
N CYS A 31 45.29 62.35 9.95
CA CYS A 31 45.20 63.30 11.07
C CYS A 31 44.04 62.93 12.02
N GLY A 32 44.38 62.58 13.18
CA GLY A 32 43.95 63.08 14.49
C GLY A 32 42.53 62.91 15.00
N GLY A 33 42.39 62.12 16.06
CA GLY A 33 41.61 62.52 17.21
C GLY A 33 40.17 62.06 17.29
N GLY A 34 39.87 61.24 18.32
CA GLY A 34 38.49 61.02 18.80
C GLY A 34 38.07 59.58 18.81
N GLY A 35 38.41 58.84 19.91
CA GLY A 35 37.91 57.47 20.11
C GLY A 35 36.40 57.45 20.33
N ALA A 36 35.64 57.11 19.31
CA ALA A 36 34.29 56.58 19.47
C ALA A 36 34.42 55.06 19.41
N ALA A 37 34.10 54.38 20.51
CA ALA A 37 34.02 52.93 20.55
C ALA A 37 33.03 52.45 19.48
N THR A 38 33.51 51.68 18.50
CA THR A 38 32.68 51.01 17.52
C THR A 38 31.72 50.09 18.29
N PRO A 39 30.39 50.17 18.09
CA PRO A 39 29.48 49.22 18.77
C PRO A 39 29.82 47.83 18.25
N THR A 40 30.12 46.92 19.18
CA THR A 40 30.27 45.49 18.86
C THR A 40 28.97 45.01 18.23
N PRO A 41 28.98 44.39 17.05
CA PRO A 41 27.75 43.91 16.44
C PRO A 41 27.09 42.93 17.40
N THR A 42 25.89 43.25 17.81
CA THR A 42 25.04 42.36 18.60
C THR A 42 24.92 41.05 17.79
N PRO A 43 25.26 39.88 18.34
CA PRO A 43 25.12 38.62 17.62
C PRO A 43 23.67 38.48 17.19
N THR A 44 23.45 38.35 15.91
CA THR A 44 22.11 38.01 15.36
C THR A 44 21.69 36.70 16.01
N PRO A 45 20.53 36.65 16.65
CA PRO A 45 20.08 35.42 17.30
C PRO A 45 20.02 34.31 16.23
N THR A 46 20.76 33.24 16.44
CA THR A 46 20.66 32.04 15.60
C THR A 46 19.22 31.58 15.64
N PRO A 47 18.52 31.41 14.51
CA PRO A 47 17.12 30.97 14.51
C PRO A 47 17.06 29.62 15.25
N THR A 48 16.27 29.56 16.28
CA THR A 48 15.99 28.29 16.99
C THR A 48 15.38 27.33 15.98
N PRO A 49 15.94 26.13 15.79
CA PRO A 49 15.39 25.20 14.83
C PRO A 49 13.93 24.86 15.22
N THR A 50 13.00 25.12 14.33
CA THR A 50 11.59 24.75 14.53
C THR A 50 11.51 23.21 14.53
N PRO A 51 10.98 22.56 15.58
CA PRO A 51 10.88 21.12 15.62
C PRO A 51 9.98 20.63 14.49
N VAL A 52 10.46 19.64 13.73
CA VAL A 52 9.73 19.04 12.63
C VAL A 52 8.98 17.80 13.14
N LEU A 53 7.71 17.70 12.82
CA LEU A 53 6.91 16.51 13.07
C LEU A 53 6.81 15.70 11.79
N SER A 54 7.37 14.49 11.81
CA SER A 54 7.12 13.51 10.76
C SER A 54 5.82 12.76 11.07
N LEU A 55 4.86 12.81 10.16
CA LEU A 55 3.64 12.02 10.25
C LEU A 55 3.89 10.61 9.67
N PRO A 56 3.26 9.56 10.20
CA PRO A 56 3.51 8.20 9.74
C PRO A 56 3.17 8.06 8.25
N SER A 57 4.14 7.60 7.45
CA SER A 57 3.88 7.12 6.10
C SER A 57 3.47 5.65 6.18
N ARG A 58 2.39 5.28 5.49
CA ARG A 58 1.79 3.96 5.57
C ARG A 58 1.80 3.23 4.24
N ALA A 59 2.93 3.26 3.52
CA ALA A 59 2.96 2.66 2.21
C ALA A 59 4.32 2.06 1.87
N ILE A 60 4.30 0.83 1.38
CA ILE A 60 5.42 0.20 0.70
C ILE A 60 5.61 0.91 -0.64
N GLY A 61 6.79 1.51 -0.86
CA GLY A 61 7.13 2.17 -2.11
C GLY A 61 7.82 1.25 -3.12
N ALA A 62 8.04 1.76 -4.34
CA ALA A 62 8.71 1.02 -5.41
C ALA A 62 10.12 0.52 -5.04
N SER A 63 10.87 1.29 -4.24
CA SER A 63 12.20 0.88 -3.75
C SER A 63 12.16 -0.26 -2.73
N GLN A 64 10.99 -0.54 -2.18
CA GLN A 64 10.77 -1.58 -1.17
C GLN A 64 10.04 -2.81 -1.75
N LEU A 65 9.72 -2.82 -3.03
CA LEU A 65 9.13 -3.96 -3.76
C LEU A 65 10.22 -4.65 -4.59
N ALA A 66 10.29 -5.98 -4.51
CA ALA A 66 11.04 -6.77 -5.48
C ALA A 66 10.11 -7.46 -6.46
N VAL A 67 10.50 -7.49 -7.73
CA VAL A 67 9.81 -8.21 -8.81
C VAL A 67 10.54 -9.51 -9.07
N ILE A 68 9.85 -10.61 -8.86
CA ILE A 68 10.39 -11.96 -9.03
C ILE A 68 10.00 -12.49 -10.40
N VAL A 69 10.99 -12.84 -11.20
CA VAL A 69 10.86 -13.16 -12.62
C VAL A 69 11.24 -14.61 -12.84
N ALA A 70 10.42 -15.38 -13.54
CA ALA A 70 10.79 -16.70 -14.04
C ALA A 70 11.78 -16.53 -15.20
N ALA A 71 13.06 -16.84 -14.95
CA ALA A 71 14.13 -16.63 -15.92
C ALA A 71 13.90 -17.45 -17.19
N GLY A 72 13.93 -16.77 -18.34
CA GLY A 72 13.71 -17.40 -19.65
C GLY A 72 12.24 -17.60 -20.03
N ASP A 73 11.27 -17.26 -19.18
CA ASP A 73 9.87 -17.21 -19.55
C ASP A 73 9.58 -15.85 -20.23
N PRO A 74 9.23 -15.84 -21.55
CA PRO A 74 9.11 -14.58 -22.29
C PRO A 74 8.02 -13.64 -21.75
N LEU A 75 6.91 -14.20 -21.22
CA LEU A 75 5.83 -13.40 -20.65
C LEU A 75 6.26 -12.79 -19.33
N SER A 76 6.85 -13.59 -18.44
CA SER A 76 7.35 -13.14 -17.15
C SER A 76 8.40 -12.03 -17.28
N GLU A 77 9.37 -12.18 -18.19
CA GLU A 77 10.40 -11.16 -18.48
C GLU A 77 9.79 -9.88 -19.04
N SER A 78 8.84 -10.00 -19.98
CA SER A 78 8.19 -8.84 -20.60
C SER A 78 7.34 -8.05 -19.57
N ILE A 79 6.61 -8.75 -18.70
CA ILE A 79 5.85 -8.16 -17.61
C ILE A 79 6.77 -7.42 -16.66
N ALA A 80 7.88 -8.06 -16.25
CA ALA A 80 8.82 -7.45 -15.31
C ALA A 80 9.46 -6.19 -15.88
N SER A 81 9.85 -6.19 -17.14
CA SER A 81 10.40 -5.01 -17.82
C SER A 81 9.42 -3.86 -17.87
N TYR A 82 8.15 -4.15 -18.22
CA TYR A 82 7.11 -3.13 -18.24
C TYR A 82 6.81 -2.60 -16.83
N TYR A 83 6.68 -3.49 -15.84
CA TYR A 83 6.43 -3.12 -14.45
C TYR A 83 7.55 -2.24 -13.87
N GLN A 84 8.81 -2.64 -14.13
CA GLN A 84 9.98 -1.88 -13.70
C GLN A 84 9.92 -0.43 -14.18
N THR A 85 9.58 -0.23 -15.46
CA THR A 85 9.47 1.10 -16.06
C THR A 85 8.27 1.88 -15.50
N ALA A 86 7.10 1.25 -15.48
CA ALA A 86 5.84 1.88 -15.07
C ALA A 86 5.83 2.32 -13.60
N ARG A 87 6.53 1.57 -12.74
CA ARG A 87 6.59 1.78 -11.28
C ARG A 87 7.93 2.33 -10.79
N ALA A 88 8.91 2.52 -11.68
CA ALA A 88 10.26 2.94 -11.32
C ALA A 88 10.93 2.04 -10.26
N VAL A 89 10.73 0.71 -10.37
CA VAL A 89 11.36 -0.26 -9.46
C VAL A 89 12.86 -0.30 -9.74
N PRO A 90 13.72 -0.19 -8.70
CA PRO A 90 15.17 -0.27 -8.87
C PRO A 90 15.61 -1.56 -9.56
N ALA A 91 16.58 -1.49 -10.45
CA ALA A 91 17.09 -2.67 -11.17
C ALA A 91 17.60 -3.77 -10.22
N ALA A 92 18.15 -3.40 -9.07
CA ALA A 92 18.60 -4.34 -8.03
C ALA A 92 17.45 -5.14 -7.40
N ASN A 93 16.20 -4.69 -7.55
CA ASN A 93 15.01 -5.35 -7.03
C ASN A 93 14.33 -6.26 -8.09
N ILE A 94 14.90 -6.41 -9.28
CA ILE A 94 14.45 -7.36 -10.30
C ILE A 94 15.21 -8.67 -10.14
N ILE A 95 14.56 -9.65 -9.53
CA ILE A 95 15.16 -10.91 -9.12
C ILE A 95 14.75 -12.01 -10.09
N ARG A 96 15.71 -12.56 -10.83
CA ARG A 96 15.47 -13.67 -11.78
C ARG A 96 15.77 -15.00 -11.13
N VAL A 97 14.83 -15.93 -11.22
CA VAL A 97 14.91 -17.27 -10.61
C VAL A 97 14.62 -18.36 -11.59
N LYS A 98 15.19 -19.53 -11.36
CA LYS A 98 14.87 -20.73 -12.15
C LYS A 98 13.55 -21.30 -11.64
N LEU A 99 12.55 -21.31 -12.49
CA LEU A 99 11.22 -21.84 -12.22
C LEU A 99 10.60 -22.39 -13.51
N THR A 100 10.02 -23.58 -13.44
CA THR A 100 9.17 -24.10 -14.51
C THR A 100 7.78 -23.48 -14.37
N THR A 101 7.39 -22.68 -15.36
CA THR A 101 6.06 -22.06 -15.45
C THR A 101 5.07 -22.95 -16.19
N GLY A 102 3.78 -22.62 -16.11
CA GLY A 102 2.72 -23.35 -16.83
C GLY A 102 2.28 -24.66 -16.18
N VAL A 103 2.82 -25.01 -15.01
CA VAL A 103 2.37 -26.13 -14.17
C VAL A 103 1.47 -25.65 -13.06
N ASP A 104 0.45 -26.43 -12.66
CA ASP A 104 -0.53 -26.01 -11.64
C ASP A 104 0.10 -25.78 -10.27
N ALA A 105 1.09 -26.64 -9.93
CA ALA A 105 1.73 -26.63 -8.62
C ALA A 105 3.20 -27.03 -8.73
N ILE A 106 3.97 -26.64 -7.73
CA ILE A 106 5.33 -27.16 -7.50
C ILE A 106 5.38 -27.95 -6.20
N SER A 107 6.36 -28.87 -6.11
CA SER A 107 6.59 -29.64 -4.88
C SER A 107 7.18 -28.74 -3.78
N ALA A 108 7.07 -29.18 -2.52
CA ALA A 108 7.70 -28.51 -1.38
C ALA A 108 9.24 -28.41 -1.53
N SER A 109 9.88 -29.41 -2.15
CA SER A 109 11.34 -29.41 -2.40
C SER A 109 11.74 -28.40 -3.48
N ASP A 110 10.99 -28.31 -4.57
CA ASP A 110 11.23 -27.33 -5.63
C ASP A 110 10.98 -25.91 -5.11
N PHE A 111 9.93 -25.74 -4.30
CA PHE A 111 9.67 -24.48 -3.63
C PHE A 111 10.80 -24.07 -2.66
N ALA A 112 11.36 -25.02 -1.89
CA ALA A 112 12.49 -24.71 -1.02
C ALA A 112 13.70 -24.19 -1.83
N SER A 113 13.96 -24.80 -3.01
CA SER A 113 15.00 -24.36 -3.92
C SER A 113 14.71 -22.97 -4.51
N LEU A 114 13.47 -22.71 -4.90
CA LEU A 114 13.00 -21.41 -5.38
C LEU A 114 13.15 -20.33 -4.29
N LYS A 115 12.67 -20.61 -3.08
CA LYS A 115 12.73 -19.69 -1.96
C LYS A 115 14.16 -19.32 -1.59
N ALA A 116 15.08 -20.30 -1.60
CA ALA A 116 16.50 -20.05 -1.35
C ALA A 116 17.13 -19.12 -2.39
N GLN A 117 16.79 -19.25 -3.68
CA GLN A 117 17.25 -18.33 -4.72
C GLN A 117 16.75 -16.91 -4.48
N ILE A 118 15.47 -16.77 -4.13
CA ILE A 118 14.85 -15.46 -3.87
C ILE A 118 15.51 -14.82 -2.64
N ASP A 119 15.57 -15.52 -1.52
CA ASP A 119 16.08 -14.98 -0.26
C ASP A 119 17.56 -14.56 -0.34
N ALA A 120 18.37 -15.29 -1.11
CA ALA A 120 19.78 -14.95 -1.32
C ALA A 120 19.95 -13.68 -2.17
N ALA A 121 18.98 -13.32 -2.98
CA ALA A 121 19.06 -12.17 -3.88
C ALA A 121 18.32 -10.92 -3.36
N LEU A 122 17.42 -11.08 -2.38
CA LEU A 122 16.60 -9.98 -1.89
C LEU A 122 17.39 -8.97 -1.07
N PRO A 123 17.40 -7.68 -1.43
CA PRO A 123 17.94 -6.62 -0.57
C PRO A 123 17.17 -6.55 0.78
N SER A 124 17.89 -6.19 1.84
CA SER A 124 17.30 -6.07 3.19
C SER A 124 16.23 -4.97 3.31
N THR A 125 16.24 -4.01 2.39
CA THR A 125 15.26 -2.91 2.31
C THR A 125 13.93 -3.35 1.73
N VAL A 126 13.87 -4.51 1.04
CA VAL A 126 12.63 -5.00 0.41
C VAL A 126 11.64 -5.47 1.46
N GLN A 127 10.42 -4.95 1.36
CA GLN A 127 9.31 -5.24 2.26
C GLN A 127 8.28 -6.19 1.66
N ALA A 128 8.16 -6.23 0.32
CA ALA A 128 7.16 -7.02 -0.39
C ALA A 128 7.70 -7.56 -1.71
N THR A 129 7.02 -8.56 -2.27
CA THR A 129 7.39 -9.16 -3.55
C THR A 129 6.19 -9.23 -4.51
N LEU A 130 6.46 -9.06 -5.80
CA LEU A 130 5.54 -9.30 -6.90
C LEU A 130 6.08 -10.45 -7.77
N VAL A 131 5.28 -11.48 -8.03
CA VAL A 131 5.63 -12.52 -9.01
C VAL A 131 4.96 -12.26 -10.34
N THR A 132 5.69 -12.49 -11.46
CA THR A 132 5.26 -12.12 -12.81
C THR A 132 4.78 -13.30 -13.65
N TRP A 133 4.67 -14.50 -13.07
CA TRP A 133 4.02 -15.67 -13.67
C TRP A 133 2.63 -15.88 -13.09
N THR A 134 1.82 -16.74 -13.76
CA THR A 134 0.45 -17.06 -13.31
C THR A 134 0.37 -18.49 -12.76
N ALA A 135 1.20 -19.39 -13.25
CA ALA A 135 1.30 -20.78 -12.79
C ALA A 135 2.79 -21.17 -12.68
N PRO A 136 3.21 -21.82 -11.59
CA PRO A 136 2.41 -22.44 -10.51
C PRO A 136 1.74 -21.41 -9.57
N SER A 137 0.49 -21.71 -9.20
CA SER A 137 -0.27 -20.90 -8.23
C SER A 137 -0.15 -21.42 -6.80
N ARG A 138 0.36 -22.64 -6.61
CA ARG A 138 0.41 -23.29 -5.30
C ARG A 138 1.64 -24.18 -5.13
N VAL A 139 1.97 -24.43 -3.86
CA VAL A 139 2.98 -25.40 -3.42
C VAL A 139 2.26 -26.56 -2.78
N VAL A 140 2.61 -27.79 -3.14
CA VAL A 140 2.03 -29.01 -2.61
C VAL A 140 3.05 -29.84 -1.83
N GLY A 141 2.61 -30.39 -0.71
CA GLY A 141 3.38 -31.25 0.19
C GLY A 141 2.44 -31.99 1.12
N THR A 142 2.65 -31.90 2.43
CA THR A 142 1.73 -32.45 3.45
C THR A 142 0.38 -31.72 3.47
N CYS A 143 0.34 -30.49 2.94
CA CYS A 143 -0.85 -29.68 2.68
C CYS A 143 -0.55 -28.77 1.49
N SER A 144 -1.53 -27.99 1.03
CA SER A 144 -1.32 -27.02 -0.06
C SER A 144 -1.31 -25.58 0.48
N MET A 145 -0.31 -24.81 0.07
CA MET A 145 -0.25 -23.36 0.26
C MET A 145 -0.30 -22.63 -1.07
N SER A 146 -0.84 -21.43 -1.11
CA SER A 146 -0.64 -20.59 -2.29
C SER A 146 0.84 -20.22 -2.45
N ILE A 147 1.28 -20.00 -3.67
CA ILE A 147 2.67 -19.59 -3.94
C ILE A 147 2.99 -18.24 -3.26
N THR A 148 2.04 -17.29 -3.25
CA THR A 148 2.24 -15.98 -2.63
C THR A 148 2.35 -16.10 -1.11
N SER A 149 1.55 -16.96 -0.49
CA SER A 149 1.61 -17.16 0.96
C SER A 149 2.85 -17.96 1.38
N ALA A 150 3.25 -18.95 0.59
CA ALA A 150 4.49 -19.68 0.84
C ALA A 150 5.74 -18.77 0.68
N LEU A 151 5.74 -17.86 -0.29
CA LEU A 151 6.84 -16.88 -0.44
C LEU A 151 6.94 -15.94 0.76
N ALA A 152 5.80 -15.52 1.31
CA ALA A 152 5.76 -14.57 2.41
C ALA A 152 6.09 -15.21 3.78
N LEU A 153 5.58 -16.41 4.04
CA LEU A 153 5.56 -17.06 5.37
C LEU A 153 6.49 -18.29 5.46
N GLY A 154 7.04 -18.75 4.33
CA GLY A 154 7.62 -20.07 4.18
C GLY A 154 6.55 -21.14 3.94
N PHE A 155 6.93 -22.28 3.35
CA PHE A 155 6.07 -23.46 3.27
C PHE A 155 6.13 -24.19 4.61
N ASP A 156 5.18 -23.88 5.48
CA ASP A 156 5.12 -24.41 6.85
C ASP A 156 3.71 -24.95 7.11
N PRO A 157 3.58 -26.23 7.52
CA PRO A 157 2.30 -26.87 7.81
C PRO A 157 1.41 -26.14 8.81
N LYS A 158 1.97 -25.27 9.66
CA LYS A 158 1.14 -24.46 10.57
C LYS A 158 0.23 -23.46 9.84
N TYR A 159 0.60 -23.05 8.61
CA TYR A 159 -0.17 -22.10 7.79
C TYR A 159 -1.09 -22.78 6.78
N CYS A 160 -0.96 -24.10 6.56
CA CYS A 160 -1.86 -24.86 5.70
C CYS A 160 -2.37 -26.11 6.41
N GLY A 161 -3.66 -26.24 6.48
CA GLY A 161 -4.29 -27.41 7.09
C GLY A 161 -5.01 -28.26 6.06
N ALA A 162 -4.87 -29.57 6.12
CA ALA A 162 -5.74 -30.47 5.36
C ALA A 162 -7.14 -30.53 6.00
N ASN A 163 -8.15 -30.87 5.20
CA ASN A 163 -9.50 -31.19 5.67
C ASN A 163 -10.14 -30.10 6.56
N CYS A 164 -10.11 -28.86 6.12
CA CYS A 164 -10.75 -27.74 6.85
C CYS A 164 -10.12 -27.38 8.20
N ALA A 165 -8.90 -27.78 8.44
CA ALA A 165 -8.22 -27.44 9.69
C ALA A 165 -8.06 -25.92 9.86
N THR A 166 -8.05 -25.49 11.09
CA THR A 166 -7.60 -24.13 11.45
C THR A 166 -6.10 -23.99 11.18
N THR A 167 -5.65 -22.79 10.87
CA THR A 167 -4.23 -22.50 10.60
C THR A 167 -3.73 -21.36 11.46
N ALA A 168 -2.41 -21.16 11.48
CA ALA A 168 -1.82 -20.05 12.20
C ALA A 168 -2.22 -18.70 11.59
N ALA A 169 -2.38 -17.70 12.46
CA ALA A 169 -2.63 -16.35 12.03
C ALA A 169 -1.36 -15.69 11.45
N SER A 170 -1.56 -14.83 10.46
CA SER A 170 -0.52 -13.95 9.95
C SER A 170 -0.17 -12.89 11.02
N PRO A 171 1.11 -12.65 11.31
CA PRO A 171 1.50 -11.57 12.21
C PRO A 171 1.20 -10.18 11.60
N TYR A 172 0.92 -10.12 10.31
CA TYR A 172 0.60 -8.88 9.60
C TYR A 172 -0.92 -8.59 9.58
N PHE A 173 -1.76 -9.51 10.09
CA PHE A 173 -3.21 -9.29 10.14
C PHE A 173 -3.54 -8.06 10.99
N ASP A 174 -4.26 -7.11 10.40
CA ASP A 174 -4.68 -5.82 10.97
C ASP A 174 -3.54 -5.00 11.64
N SER A 175 -2.30 -5.25 11.20
CA SER A 175 -1.11 -4.56 11.70
C SER A 175 -1.04 -3.11 11.22
N GLU A 176 -0.52 -2.22 12.07
CA GLU A 176 -0.21 -0.83 11.69
C GLU A 176 1.16 -0.69 11.01
N SER A 177 1.96 -1.75 10.97
CA SER A 177 3.29 -1.72 10.36
C SER A 177 3.24 -1.41 8.87
N ALA A 178 4.16 -0.57 8.40
CA ALA A 178 4.52 -0.38 6.99
C ALA A 178 5.86 -1.05 6.64
N GLN A 179 6.46 -1.78 7.59
CA GLN A 179 7.75 -2.44 7.43
C GLN A 179 7.65 -3.93 7.83
N PRO A 180 6.85 -4.75 7.11
CA PRO A 180 6.55 -6.11 7.51
C PRO A 180 7.78 -7.01 7.59
N TRP A 181 8.85 -6.73 6.85
CA TRP A 181 10.09 -7.48 6.97
C TRP A 181 10.80 -7.23 8.31
N GLN A 182 10.93 -5.96 8.70
CA GLN A 182 11.61 -5.60 9.97
C GLN A 182 10.77 -5.99 11.20
N ASP A 183 9.46 -5.77 11.14
CA ASP A 183 8.59 -5.90 12.30
C ASP A 183 8.07 -7.33 12.50
N HIS A 184 7.94 -8.09 11.41
CA HIS A 184 7.28 -9.40 11.41
C HIS A 184 8.09 -10.51 10.73
N ALA A 185 9.30 -10.22 10.24
CA ALA A 185 10.16 -11.15 9.51
C ALA A 185 9.45 -11.82 8.31
N MET A 186 8.52 -11.10 7.66
CA MET A 186 7.79 -11.57 6.49
C MET A 186 7.75 -10.52 5.38
N ARG A 187 7.66 -10.98 4.16
CA ARG A 187 7.46 -10.12 2.98
C ARG A 187 6.15 -10.51 2.29
N PRO A 188 5.07 -9.72 2.44
CA PRO A 188 3.86 -9.91 1.66
C PRO A 188 4.19 -10.14 0.19
N SER A 189 3.55 -11.13 -0.43
CA SER A 189 3.76 -11.44 -1.84
C SER A 189 2.43 -11.39 -2.59
N MET A 190 2.47 -10.89 -3.83
CA MET A 190 1.32 -10.82 -4.72
C MET A 190 1.72 -11.30 -6.12
N MET A 191 0.80 -11.95 -6.81
CA MET A 191 0.97 -12.35 -8.20
C MET A 191 0.29 -11.32 -9.11
N LEU A 192 0.92 -10.91 -10.22
CA LEU A 192 0.23 -9.98 -11.13
C LEU A 192 -1.05 -10.60 -11.69
N GLY A 193 -1.02 -11.91 -12.01
CA GLY A 193 -2.22 -12.67 -12.37
C GLY A 193 -2.73 -12.42 -13.78
N ALA A 194 -1.88 -12.00 -14.71
CA ALA A 194 -2.24 -11.76 -16.10
C ALA A 194 -1.70 -12.89 -17.01
N SER A 195 -2.55 -13.40 -17.91
CA SER A 195 -2.21 -14.47 -18.85
C SER A 195 -1.61 -13.98 -20.17
N THR A 196 -1.68 -12.68 -20.45
CA THR A 196 -1.10 -12.04 -21.64
C THR A 196 -0.39 -10.74 -21.26
N LEU A 197 0.53 -10.29 -22.11
CA LEU A 197 1.23 -9.02 -21.88
C LEU A 197 0.29 -7.83 -21.91
N ASP A 198 -0.72 -7.82 -22.78
CA ASP A 198 -1.67 -6.72 -22.88
C ASP A 198 -2.57 -6.64 -21.63
N ALA A 199 -3.04 -7.78 -21.11
CA ALA A 199 -3.76 -7.83 -19.85
C ALA A 199 -2.88 -7.35 -18.69
N ALA A 200 -1.60 -7.74 -18.66
CA ALA A 200 -0.64 -7.27 -17.67
C ALA A 200 -0.45 -5.75 -17.73
N LYS A 201 -0.22 -5.19 -18.92
CA LYS A 201 -0.08 -3.75 -19.11
C LYS A 201 -1.35 -3.00 -18.66
N ALA A 202 -2.53 -3.47 -19.08
CA ALA A 202 -3.80 -2.87 -18.71
C ALA A 202 -4.00 -2.84 -17.17
N LEU A 203 -3.61 -3.91 -16.48
CA LEU A 203 -3.67 -4.00 -15.02
C LEU A 203 -2.66 -3.04 -14.35
N ILE A 204 -1.41 -3.04 -14.80
CA ILE A 204 -0.35 -2.17 -14.28
C ILE A 204 -0.76 -0.70 -14.45
N ASP A 205 -1.18 -0.31 -15.65
CA ASP A 205 -1.60 1.06 -15.97
C ASP A 205 -2.82 1.49 -15.15
N ARG A 206 -3.74 0.56 -14.90
CA ARG A 206 -4.90 0.79 -14.03
C ARG A 206 -4.47 1.07 -12.60
N GLY A 207 -3.49 0.31 -12.08
CA GLY A 207 -2.90 0.56 -10.77
C GLY A 207 -2.18 1.90 -10.70
N VAL A 208 -1.37 2.24 -11.71
CA VAL A 208 -0.69 3.55 -11.79
C VAL A 208 -1.71 4.70 -11.83
N ARG A 209 -2.77 4.57 -12.62
CA ARG A 209 -3.84 5.60 -12.68
C ARG A 209 -4.63 5.72 -11.37
N ALA A 210 -4.62 4.69 -10.53
CA ALA A 210 -5.27 4.73 -9.22
C ALA A 210 -4.55 5.65 -8.24
N ASP A 211 -3.23 5.76 -8.34
CA ASP A 211 -2.41 6.44 -7.34
C ASP A 211 -2.85 7.88 -7.11
N VAL A 212 -3.08 8.22 -5.83
CA VAL A 212 -3.46 9.59 -5.38
C VAL A 212 -4.76 10.11 -6.02
N SER A 213 -5.53 9.25 -6.70
CA SER A 213 -6.73 9.66 -7.44
C SER A 213 -7.91 10.01 -6.56
N LEU A 214 -7.92 9.58 -5.29
CA LEU A 214 -9.01 9.75 -4.33
C LEU A 214 -10.38 9.45 -4.97
N PRO A 215 -10.58 8.25 -5.53
CA PRO A 215 -11.72 7.97 -6.37
C PRO A 215 -13.03 8.04 -5.57
N ALA A 216 -14.01 8.71 -6.12
CA ALA A 216 -15.39 8.48 -5.72
C ALA A 216 -15.87 7.14 -6.28
N GLY A 217 -16.52 6.33 -5.45
CA GLY A 217 -16.98 5.01 -5.86
C GLY A 217 -17.88 4.32 -4.85
N ASP A 218 -18.51 3.25 -5.32
CA ASP A 218 -19.47 2.46 -4.57
C ASP A 218 -18.83 1.14 -4.12
N GLY A 219 -19.15 0.72 -2.91
CA GLY A 219 -18.80 -0.59 -2.39
C GLY A 219 -20.06 -1.44 -2.18
N TYR A 220 -20.04 -2.64 -2.73
CA TYR A 220 -21.14 -3.62 -2.64
C TYR A 220 -20.69 -4.80 -1.79
N LEU A 221 -21.40 -5.00 -0.67
CA LEU A 221 -21.15 -6.03 0.32
C LEU A 221 -22.33 -6.99 0.29
N MET A 222 -22.18 -8.12 -0.40
CA MET A 222 -23.31 -8.95 -0.78
C MET A 222 -23.39 -10.24 0.03
N ARG A 223 -24.53 -10.46 0.69
CA ARG A 223 -24.95 -11.74 1.20
C ARG A 223 -25.82 -12.40 0.15
N THR A 224 -25.34 -13.48 -0.44
CA THR A 224 -26.05 -14.24 -1.47
C THR A 224 -26.95 -15.31 -0.88
N SER A 225 -27.78 -15.97 -1.70
CA SER A 225 -28.58 -17.12 -1.32
C SER A 225 -27.72 -18.40 -1.09
N ASP A 226 -26.45 -18.42 -1.54
CA ASP A 226 -25.50 -19.48 -1.21
C ASP A 226 -25.05 -19.33 0.25
N VAL A 227 -25.77 -19.99 1.15
CA VAL A 227 -25.53 -19.90 2.61
C VAL A 227 -24.08 -20.23 2.97
N SER A 228 -23.51 -21.24 2.33
CA SER A 228 -22.14 -21.71 2.64
C SER A 228 -21.08 -20.68 2.25
N ARG A 229 -21.28 -19.95 1.15
CA ARG A 229 -20.31 -18.94 0.66
C ARG A 229 -20.61 -17.54 1.19
N SER A 230 -21.76 -17.33 1.82
CA SER A 230 -22.16 -16.01 2.33
C SER A 230 -21.75 -15.71 3.76
N VAL A 231 -20.99 -16.59 4.43
CA VAL A 231 -20.67 -16.51 5.87
C VAL A 231 -19.96 -15.22 6.29
N ARG A 232 -19.34 -14.48 5.35
CA ARG A 232 -18.69 -13.18 5.62
C ARG A 232 -19.66 -12.04 5.91
N TYR A 233 -20.98 -12.23 5.69
CA TYR A 233 -21.98 -11.15 5.82
C TYR A 233 -21.95 -10.46 7.19
N THR A 234 -21.56 -11.14 8.24
CA THR A 234 -21.46 -10.56 9.59
C THR A 234 -20.42 -9.43 9.68
N ASP A 235 -19.37 -9.50 8.87
CA ASP A 235 -18.37 -8.42 8.74
C ASP A 235 -18.93 -7.21 7.97
N TYR A 236 -19.98 -7.40 7.16
CA TYR A 236 -20.54 -6.38 6.29
C TYR A 236 -21.56 -5.48 6.96
N LEU A 237 -22.29 -6.00 7.95
CA LEU A 237 -23.50 -5.38 8.50
C LEU A 237 -23.31 -3.94 8.99
N ALA A 238 -22.20 -3.66 9.66
CA ALA A 238 -21.95 -2.35 10.26
C ALA A 238 -21.29 -1.36 9.29
N LEU A 239 -20.71 -1.83 8.18
CA LEU A 239 -19.87 -0.99 7.32
C LEU A 239 -20.61 0.18 6.66
N PRO A 240 -21.85 0.03 6.14
CA PRO A 240 -22.56 1.16 5.57
C PRO A 240 -22.74 2.32 6.55
N ALA A 241 -23.08 2.01 7.81
CA ALA A 241 -23.26 3.02 8.85
C ALA A 241 -21.92 3.64 9.31
N LEU A 242 -20.88 2.83 9.44
CA LEU A 242 -19.54 3.31 9.83
C LEU A 242 -18.94 4.25 8.79
N TRP A 243 -19.22 4.02 7.51
CA TRP A 243 -18.71 4.81 6.39
C TRP A 243 -19.69 5.87 5.88
N ALA A 244 -20.87 5.99 6.48
CA ALA A 244 -21.85 7.00 6.11
C ALA A 244 -21.27 8.42 6.25
N GLY A 245 -21.50 9.25 5.23
CA GLY A 245 -21.00 10.63 5.19
C GLY A 245 -19.52 10.77 4.82
N ASN A 246 -18.83 9.68 4.43
CA ASN A 246 -17.53 9.75 3.81
C ASN A 246 -17.64 10.31 2.39
N SER A 247 -17.00 11.44 2.17
CA SER A 247 -16.93 12.04 0.85
C SER A 247 -16.27 11.07 -0.14
N GLY A 248 -16.99 10.67 -1.17
CA GLY A 248 -16.49 9.83 -2.26
C GLY A 248 -16.61 8.31 -2.07
N LEU A 249 -16.94 7.78 -0.90
CA LEU A 249 -17.16 6.35 -0.71
C LEU A 249 -18.56 6.06 -0.16
N GLN A 250 -19.34 5.29 -0.90
CA GLN A 250 -20.67 4.84 -0.49
C GLN A 250 -20.68 3.30 -0.40
N LEU A 251 -20.88 2.75 0.79
CA LEU A 251 -20.99 1.32 1.00
C LEU A 251 -22.45 0.90 1.11
N SER A 252 -22.80 -0.21 0.46
CA SER A 252 -24.13 -0.81 0.48
C SER A 252 -24.04 -2.27 0.90
N TYR A 253 -24.75 -2.65 1.95
CA TYR A 253 -25.00 -4.05 2.28
C TYR A 253 -26.25 -4.53 1.55
N ILE A 254 -26.13 -5.63 0.80
CA ILE A 254 -27.21 -6.23 0.04
C ILE A 254 -27.47 -7.63 0.62
N ASP A 255 -28.64 -7.85 1.17
CA ASP A 255 -29.06 -9.16 1.68
C ASP A 255 -30.01 -9.84 0.68
N ASN A 256 -29.50 -10.88 0.02
CA ASN A 256 -30.29 -11.78 -0.82
C ASN A 256 -30.35 -13.20 -0.25
N SER A 257 -30.18 -13.37 1.05
CA SER A 257 -30.19 -14.71 1.69
C SER A 257 -31.49 -15.48 1.45
N ALA A 258 -32.58 -14.80 1.18
CA ALA A 258 -33.88 -15.42 0.82
C ALA A 258 -33.98 -15.84 -0.65
N GLY A 259 -33.00 -15.48 -1.51
CA GLY A 259 -33.01 -15.81 -2.93
C GLY A 259 -34.10 -15.10 -3.75
N ALA A 260 -34.63 -13.96 -3.25
CA ALA A 260 -35.71 -13.24 -3.89
C ALA A 260 -35.24 -12.32 -5.06
N ALA A 261 -33.95 -12.05 -5.15
CA ALA A 261 -33.34 -11.18 -6.12
C ALA A 261 -32.07 -11.83 -6.72
N SER A 262 -31.27 -11.05 -7.45
CA SER A 262 -30.00 -11.52 -7.99
C SER A 262 -28.93 -11.66 -6.89
N ASP A 263 -28.13 -12.72 -6.95
CA ASP A 263 -26.94 -12.93 -6.12
C ASP A 263 -25.70 -12.16 -6.61
N SER A 264 -25.85 -11.30 -7.60
CA SER A 264 -24.79 -10.47 -8.15
C SER A 264 -25.27 -9.08 -8.52
N ILE A 265 -24.36 -8.11 -8.51
CA ILE A 265 -24.61 -6.78 -9.07
C ILE A 265 -24.42 -6.80 -10.60
N SER A 266 -25.14 -5.94 -11.31
CA SER A 266 -25.02 -5.74 -12.76
C SER A 266 -25.24 -4.27 -13.13
N GLY A 267 -24.59 -3.81 -14.23
CA GLY A 267 -24.76 -2.46 -14.78
C GLY A 267 -24.29 -1.33 -13.87
N LYS A 268 -23.42 -1.60 -12.91
CA LYS A 268 -22.84 -0.58 -12.01
C LYS A 268 -21.62 0.06 -12.66
N SER A 269 -21.54 1.40 -12.65
CA SER A 269 -20.49 2.15 -13.35
C SER A 269 -19.33 2.61 -12.45
N ASN A 270 -19.46 2.53 -11.13
CA ASN A 270 -18.53 3.14 -10.17
C ASN A 270 -18.02 2.17 -9.12
N VAL A 271 -17.87 0.89 -9.45
CA VAL A 271 -17.50 -0.13 -8.48
C VAL A 271 -16.07 0.12 -7.98
N LEU A 272 -15.92 0.32 -6.68
CA LEU A 272 -14.64 0.44 -5.99
C LEU A 272 -14.37 -0.77 -5.09
N PHE A 273 -15.42 -1.31 -4.44
CA PHE A 273 -15.35 -2.53 -3.65
C PHE A 273 -16.50 -3.47 -4.01
N TYR A 274 -16.21 -4.75 -4.19
CA TYR A 274 -17.23 -5.75 -4.37
C TYR A 274 -16.85 -7.06 -3.67
N PHE A 275 -17.50 -7.35 -2.55
CA PHE A 275 -17.31 -8.58 -1.77
C PHE A 275 -18.57 -9.41 -1.77
N THR A 276 -18.45 -10.69 -2.15
CA THR A 276 -19.57 -11.61 -2.31
C THR A 276 -19.19 -13.05 -1.96
N GLY A 277 -20.09 -13.99 -2.14
CA GLY A 277 -19.84 -15.40 -1.90
C GLY A 277 -20.62 -16.25 -2.91
N LEU A 278 -19.96 -16.66 -4.01
CA LEU A 278 -20.49 -17.53 -5.08
C LEU A 278 -19.36 -18.36 -5.69
N ALA A 279 -19.68 -19.56 -6.18
CA ALA A 279 -18.73 -20.35 -6.96
C ALA A 279 -18.35 -19.67 -8.27
N THR A 280 -19.32 -19.02 -8.91
CA THR A 280 -19.16 -18.20 -10.11
C THR A 280 -20.02 -16.97 -9.98
N VAL A 281 -19.43 -15.78 -10.17
CA VAL A 281 -20.13 -14.51 -10.09
C VAL A 281 -20.55 -14.09 -11.50
N PRO A 282 -21.86 -14.05 -11.81
CA PRO A 282 -22.34 -13.66 -13.13
C PRO A 282 -22.23 -12.15 -13.34
N SER A 283 -22.38 -11.74 -14.59
CA SER A 283 -22.51 -10.32 -15.00
C SER A 283 -21.31 -9.42 -14.67
N LEU A 284 -20.12 -9.97 -14.44
CA LEU A 284 -18.93 -9.16 -14.11
C LEU A 284 -18.64 -8.11 -15.16
N ALA A 285 -18.68 -8.47 -16.45
CA ALA A 285 -18.37 -7.58 -17.56
C ALA A 285 -19.39 -6.43 -17.76
N SER A 286 -20.56 -6.52 -17.11
CA SER A 286 -21.56 -5.44 -17.15
C SER A 286 -21.23 -4.30 -16.17
N ASN A 287 -20.25 -4.48 -15.29
CA ASN A 287 -19.90 -3.52 -14.25
C ASN A 287 -18.62 -2.75 -14.61
N GLY A 288 -18.60 -1.46 -14.36
CA GLY A 288 -17.44 -0.60 -14.51
C GLY A 288 -16.69 -0.45 -13.18
N PHE A 289 -15.47 -1.00 -13.12
CA PHE A 289 -14.60 -0.88 -11.95
C PHE A 289 -13.74 0.37 -12.04
N ARG A 290 -13.64 1.08 -10.92
CA ARG A 290 -12.72 2.23 -10.81
C ARG A 290 -11.25 1.77 -10.75
N PRO A 291 -10.29 2.54 -11.27
CA PRO A 291 -8.87 2.30 -10.97
C PRO A 291 -8.65 2.20 -9.46
N GLY A 292 -7.95 1.16 -9.02
CA GLY A 292 -7.78 0.84 -7.59
C GLY A 292 -8.90 -0.02 -6.99
N ALA A 293 -9.91 -0.42 -7.76
CA ALA A 293 -11.00 -1.25 -7.27
C ALA A 293 -10.53 -2.63 -6.80
N VAL A 294 -11.18 -3.11 -5.75
CA VAL A 294 -10.92 -4.40 -5.10
C VAL A 294 -12.20 -5.24 -5.12
N ALA A 295 -12.08 -6.48 -5.58
CA ALA A 295 -13.22 -7.38 -5.61
C ALA A 295 -12.81 -8.83 -5.39
N ASP A 296 -13.56 -9.57 -4.59
CA ASP A 296 -13.37 -11.00 -4.41
C ASP A 296 -14.67 -11.74 -4.06
N THR A 297 -14.64 -13.03 -4.26
CA THR A 297 -15.72 -13.96 -3.86
C THR A 297 -15.18 -15.03 -2.93
N LEU A 298 -15.93 -15.35 -1.88
CA LEU A 298 -15.65 -16.54 -1.09
C LEU A 298 -16.05 -17.76 -1.90
N THR A 299 -15.04 -18.54 -2.30
CA THR A 299 -15.21 -19.84 -2.93
C THR A 299 -13.98 -20.73 -2.71
N SER A 300 -14.08 -22.03 -2.93
CA SER A 300 -13.06 -22.98 -2.50
C SER A 300 -11.78 -22.95 -3.32
N PHE A 301 -11.89 -22.66 -4.63
CA PHE A 301 -10.78 -22.85 -5.57
C PHE A 301 -10.53 -21.66 -6.51
N GLY A 302 -11.02 -20.48 -6.18
CA GLY A 302 -10.79 -19.30 -7.02
C GLY A 302 -9.31 -18.97 -7.27
N GLY A 303 -8.43 -19.30 -6.33
CA GLY A 303 -6.98 -19.12 -6.45
C GLY A 303 -6.26 -20.27 -7.13
N TYR A 304 -6.93 -21.37 -7.49
CA TYR A 304 -6.36 -22.49 -8.22
C TYR A 304 -6.24 -22.12 -9.69
N LEU A 305 -5.14 -21.49 -10.06
CA LEU A 305 -4.94 -20.97 -11.41
C LEU A 305 -4.24 -21.99 -12.32
N PRO A 306 -4.55 -21.97 -13.63
CA PRO A 306 -5.48 -21.02 -14.29
C PRO A 306 -6.95 -21.43 -14.26
N SER A 307 -7.29 -22.66 -13.86
CA SER A 307 -8.60 -23.28 -14.13
C SER A 307 -9.70 -22.96 -13.13
N GLY A 308 -9.36 -22.50 -11.91
CA GLY A 308 -10.35 -22.36 -10.82
C GLY A 308 -10.93 -23.68 -10.33
N ASN A 309 -10.41 -24.83 -10.80
CA ASN A 309 -10.89 -26.18 -10.45
C ASN A 309 -12.43 -26.29 -10.54
N GLY A 310 -13.02 -25.84 -11.65
CA GLY A 310 -14.46 -25.84 -11.89
C GLY A 310 -15.23 -24.67 -11.23
N GLN A 311 -14.55 -23.74 -10.59
CA GLN A 311 -15.10 -22.48 -10.07
C GLN A 311 -14.50 -21.29 -10.84
N MET A 312 -15.00 -20.09 -10.60
CA MET A 312 -14.49 -18.91 -11.26
C MET A 312 -13.08 -18.57 -10.74
N PRO A 313 -12.06 -18.54 -11.64
CA PRO A 313 -10.73 -18.11 -11.24
C PRO A 313 -10.73 -16.63 -10.86
N ILE A 314 -9.91 -16.27 -9.87
CA ILE A 314 -9.84 -14.88 -9.38
C ILE A 314 -9.32 -13.89 -10.42
N THR A 315 -8.65 -14.35 -11.46
CA THR A 315 -8.23 -13.51 -12.59
C THR A 315 -9.41 -12.93 -13.36
N ALA A 316 -10.59 -13.57 -13.33
CA ALA A 316 -11.80 -13.04 -13.96
C ALA A 316 -12.20 -11.66 -13.37
N TRP A 317 -11.88 -11.38 -12.11
CA TRP A 317 -12.05 -10.05 -11.54
C TRP A 317 -11.13 -9.02 -12.17
N LEU A 318 -9.88 -9.39 -12.42
CA LEU A 318 -8.90 -8.51 -13.07
C LEU A 318 -9.29 -8.22 -14.52
N ASP A 319 -9.77 -9.24 -15.23
CA ASP A 319 -10.28 -9.12 -16.60
C ASP A 319 -11.51 -8.23 -16.67
N ALA A 320 -12.38 -8.27 -15.65
CA ALA A 320 -13.53 -7.38 -15.52
C ALA A 320 -13.18 -5.95 -15.14
N GLY A 321 -11.94 -5.67 -14.73
CA GLY A 321 -11.47 -4.33 -14.42
C GLY A 321 -11.11 -4.06 -12.95
N ALA A 322 -11.25 -5.03 -12.04
CA ALA A 322 -10.72 -4.89 -10.69
C ALA A 322 -9.18 -4.81 -10.70
N THR A 323 -8.60 -4.07 -9.78
CA THR A 323 -7.14 -3.89 -9.67
C THR A 323 -6.49 -5.00 -8.84
N ALA A 324 -7.26 -5.65 -7.98
CA ALA A 324 -6.83 -6.85 -7.26
C ALA A 324 -7.98 -7.72 -6.83
N SER A 325 -7.64 -8.99 -6.54
CA SER A 325 -8.53 -10.02 -6.04
C SER A 325 -7.80 -11.01 -5.14
N TYR A 326 -8.57 -11.89 -4.52
CA TYR A 326 -8.09 -12.92 -3.61
C TYR A 326 -8.94 -14.18 -3.73
N GLY A 327 -8.32 -15.38 -3.59
CA GLY A 327 -9.04 -16.64 -3.56
C GLY A 327 -8.20 -17.80 -3.08
N ALA A 328 -8.85 -18.87 -2.60
CA ALA A 328 -8.18 -20.03 -2.07
C ALA A 328 -7.69 -20.98 -3.18
N VAL A 329 -6.55 -21.68 -2.93
CA VAL A 329 -5.95 -22.68 -3.82
C VAL A 329 -6.26 -24.12 -3.37
N GLU A 330 -6.87 -24.26 -2.21
CA GLU A 330 -7.24 -25.53 -1.58
C GLU A 330 -8.50 -25.29 -0.78
N GLU A 331 -9.34 -26.33 -0.54
CA GLU A 331 -10.59 -26.21 0.19
C GLU A 331 -10.40 -25.51 1.56
N PRO A 332 -10.85 -24.28 1.71
CA PRO A 332 -10.67 -23.51 2.94
C PRO A 332 -11.79 -23.78 3.96
N CYS A 333 -12.86 -24.46 3.53
CA CYS A 333 -14.14 -24.48 4.21
C CYS A 333 -14.70 -23.06 4.46
N ASN A 334 -15.68 -22.93 5.33
CA ASN A 334 -16.36 -21.65 5.58
C ASN A 334 -15.65 -20.82 6.68
N TRP A 335 -14.34 -21.02 6.87
CA TRP A 335 -13.57 -20.23 7.81
C TRP A 335 -13.37 -18.80 7.27
N THR A 336 -14.12 -17.86 7.84
CA THR A 336 -14.02 -16.45 7.45
C THR A 336 -12.61 -15.87 7.63
N GLN A 337 -11.82 -16.44 8.52
CA GLN A 337 -10.43 -16.08 8.76
C GLN A 337 -9.50 -16.36 7.56
N LYS A 338 -9.88 -17.29 6.69
CA LYS A 338 -9.14 -17.66 5.46
C LYS A 338 -9.47 -16.76 4.27
N PHE A 339 -10.36 -15.79 4.47
CA PHE A 339 -10.78 -14.84 3.45
C PHE A 339 -10.54 -13.41 3.89
N SER A 340 -10.57 -12.49 2.92
CA SER A 340 -10.43 -11.07 3.21
C SER A 340 -11.60 -10.56 4.07
N ARG A 341 -11.28 -9.83 5.13
CA ARG A 341 -12.26 -9.08 5.92
C ARG A 341 -12.43 -7.71 5.29
N ALA A 342 -13.63 -7.43 4.78
CA ALA A 342 -13.94 -6.17 4.12
C ALA A 342 -13.71 -4.96 5.05
N SER A 343 -14.06 -5.11 6.34
CA SER A 343 -13.86 -4.08 7.37
C SER A 343 -12.39 -3.67 7.50
N VAL A 344 -11.48 -4.63 7.52
CA VAL A 344 -10.04 -4.37 7.64
C VAL A 344 -9.46 -3.85 6.32
N LEU A 345 -9.82 -4.47 5.19
CA LEU A 345 -9.30 -4.09 3.89
C LEU A 345 -9.65 -2.65 3.54
N ILE A 346 -10.93 -2.29 3.68
CA ILE A 346 -11.43 -0.93 3.37
C ILE A 346 -10.76 0.08 4.30
N ASP A 347 -10.66 -0.20 5.61
CA ASP A 347 -10.02 0.69 6.57
C ASP A 347 -8.54 0.93 6.23
N GLN A 348 -7.76 -0.14 6.06
CA GLN A 348 -6.32 -0.05 5.79
C GLN A 348 -6.05 0.66 4.45
N TYR A 349 -6.80 0.30 3.39
CA TYR A 349 -6.64 0.88 2.07
C TYR A 349 -7.02 2.37 2.04
N TYR A 350 -8.17 2.72 2.62
CA TYR A 350 -8.64 4.11 2.70
C TYR A 350 -7.71 5.00 3.53
N ARG A 351 -7.02 4.44 4.52
CA ARG A 351 -6.01 5.13 5.32
C ARG A 351 -4.64 5.24 4.64
N GLY A 352 -4.52 4.82 3.39
CA GLY A 352 -3.36 5.05 2.55
C GLY A 352 -2.38 3.88 2.44
N ALA A 353 -2.71 2.69 2.92
CA ALA A 353 -1.93 1.50 2.61
C ALA A 353 -1.94 1.22 1.09
N THR A 354 -0.87 0.61 0.59
CA THR A 354 -0.88 0.05 -0.77
C THR A 354 -1.82 -1.16 -0.84
N LEU A 355 -2.18 -1.56 -2.04
CA LEU A 355 -3.12 -2.64 -2.26
C LEU A 355 -2.62 -3.97 -1.69
N ILE A 356 -1.32 -4.29 -1.85
CA ILE A 356 -0.74 -5.49 -1.25
C ILE A 356 -0.81 -5.46 0.28
N GLU A 357 -0.53 -4.31 0.90
CA GLU A 357 -0.63 -4.17 2.36
C GLU A 357 -2.07 -4.36 2.83
N ALA A 358 -3.03 -3.68 2.19
CA ALA A 358 -4.44 -3.74 2.56
C ALA A 358 -5.00 -5.17 2.50
N TYR A 359 -4.66 -5.91 1.43
CA TYR A 359 -5.08 -7.31 1.30
C TYR A 359 -4.44 -8.23 2.35
N TRP A 360 -3.12 -8.16 2.51
CA TRP A 360 -2.43 -9.01 3.48
C TRP A 360 -2.86 -8.75 4.92
N LYS A 361 -3.11 -7.47 5.25
CA LYS A 361 -3.66 -7.09 6.55
C LYS A 361 -5.11 -7.52 6.75
N ALA A 362 -5.83 -7.82 5.69
CA ALA A 362 -7.24 -8.21 5.76
C ALA A 362 -7.45 -9.72 5.92
N VAL A 363 -6.44 -10.57 5.72
CA VAL A 363 -6.58 -12.03 5.79
C VAL A 363 -5.85 -12.57 7.02
N GLN A 364 -6.61 -13.12 7.95
CA GLN A 364 -6.05 -13.61 9.21
C GLN A 364 -5.26 -14.93 9.02
N TRP A 365 -5.78 -15.86 8.22
CA TRP A 365 -5.17 -17.16 7.92
C TRP A 365 -4.85 -17.29 6.43
N PRO A 366 -3.78 -16.65 5.93
CA PRO A 366 -3.58 -16.47 4.51
C PRO A 366 -2.99 -17.69 3.78
N GLY A 367 -2.56 -18.73 4.48
CA GLY A 367 -1.73 -19.80 3.92
C GLY A 367 -2.30 -20.45 2.65
N GLN A 368 -3.61 -20.66 2.57
CA GLN A 368 -4.29 -21.23 1.40
C GLN A 368 -4.73 -20.16 0.38
N GLY A 369 -4.54 -18.89 0.67
CA GLY A 369 -5.01 -17.78 -0.16
C GLY A 369 -3.97 -17.25 -1.12
N LEU A 370 -4.35 -17.10 -2.41
CA LEU A 370 -3.58 -16.46 -3.45
C LEU A 370 -4.00 -15.00 -3.59
N PHE A 371 -3.05 -14.11 -3.51
CA PHE A 371 -3.23 -12.67 -3.70
C PHE A 371 -2.84 -12.31 -5.14
N VAL A 372 -3.75 -11.69 -5.90
CA VAL A 372 -3.49 -11.28 -7.27
C VAL A 372 -3.81 -9.82 -7.51
N GLY A 373 -3.06 -9.15 -8.37
CA GLY A 373 -3.30 -7.77 -8.75
C GLY A 373 -2.06 -6.91 -8.84
N GLU A 374 -2.26 -5.60 -8.85
CA GLU A 374 -1.20 -4.62 -8.88
C GLU A 374 -0.86 -4.15 -7.45
N PRO A 375 0.31 -4.55 -6.90
CA PRO A 375 0.62 -4.44 -5.48
C PRO A 375 0.74 -3.01 -4.97
N LEU A 376 1.24 -2.08 -5.78
CA LEU A 376 1.56 -0.71 -5.36
C LEU A 376 0.42 0.29 -5.60
N ALA A 377 -0.73 -0.14 -6.13
CA ALA A 377 -1.88 0.75 -6.30
C ALA A 377 -2.26 1.39 -4.96
N GLN A 378 -2.34 2.71 -4.93
CA GLN A 378 -2.52 3.49 -3.71
C GLN A 378 -3.42 4.70 -3.96
N PRO A 379 -4.72 4.47 -4.27
CA PRO A 379 -5.64 5.56 -4.59
C PRO A 379 -5.82 6.55 -3.43
N PHE A 380 -5.73 6.07 -2.21
CA PHE A 380 -5.94 6.86 -1.00
C PHE A 380 -4.64 7.23 -0.29
N ARG A 381 -3.54 7.38 -1.06
CA ARG A 381 -2.26 7.81 -0.47
C ARG A 381 -2.48 9.00 0.43
N ASP A 382 -1.98 8.90 1.67
CA ASP A 382 -1.98 10.02 2.58
C ASP A 382 -0.94 11.06 2.12
N SER A 383 -1.34 12.32 2.18
CA SER A 383 -0.45 13.47 2.00
C SER A 383 -0.52 14.28 3.29
N PRO A 384 0.16 13.80 4.34
CA PRO A 384 0.06 14.43 5.64
C PRO A 384 0.55 15.87 5.57
N GLY A 385 -0.26 16.77 6.13
CA GLY A 385 0.07 18.19 6.24
C GLY A 385 0.50 18.55 7.66
N PHE A 386 1.56 19.34 7.75
CA PHE A 386 1.99 19.97 8.98
C PHE A 386 2.39 21.40 8.66
N ALA A 387 1.59 22.37 9.07
CA ALA A 387 1.76 23.77 8.73
C ALA A 387 1.52 24.67 9.94
N LEU A 388 2.16 25.83 9.97
CA LEU A 388 1.83 26.90 10.89
C LEU A 388 0.63 27.70 10.33
N ASP A 389 -0.45 27.78 11.09
CA ASP A 389 -1.64 28.51 10.72
C ASP A 389 -2.20 29.28 11.93
N ALA A 390 -2.31 30.60 11.79
CA ALA A 390 -2.84 31.50 12.82
C ALA A 390 -2.21 31.30 14.22
N GLY A 391 -0.91 31.06 14.30
CA GLY A 391 -0.19 30.87 15.57
C GLY A 391 -0.40 29.51 16.23
N GLN A 392 -0.92 28.54 15.47
CA GLN A 392 -1.07 27.14 15.89
C GLN A 392 -0.52 26.22 14.79
N TYR A 393 -0.21 24.98 15.14
CA TYR A 393 0.03 23.97 14.11
C TYR A 393 -1.30 23.42 13.59
N LEU A 394 -1.45 23.40 12.28
CA LEU A 394 -2.48 22.66 11.57
C LEU A 394 -1.90 21.34 11.10
N ILE A 395 -2.41 20.24 11.62
CA ILE A 395 -2.00 18.89 11.27
C ILE A 395 -3.14 18.22 10.53
N SER A 396 -2.86 17.61 9.39
CA SER A 396 -3.85 16.84 8.62
C SER A 396 -3.28 15.49 8.22
N SER A 397 -4.08 14.43 8.37
CA SER A 397 -3.73 13.07 7.95
C SER A 397 -4.99 12.21 7.81
N ARG A 398 -4.94 11.21 6.93
CA ARG A 398 -5.92 10.11 6.87
C ARG A 398 -5.34 8.78 7.40
N ALA A 399 -4.03 8.73 7.67
CA ALA A 399 -3.35 7.51 8.08
C ALA A 399 -3.71 7.02 9.48
N LEU A 400 -4.32 7.87 10.30
CA LEU A 400 -4.63 7.54 11.68
C LEU A 400 -5.88 6.65 11.79
N ARG A 401 -5.80 5.63 12.67
CA ARG A 401 -6.86 4.65 12.87
C ARG A 401 -8.08 5.26 13.56
N PRO A 402 -9.31 5.01 13.07
CA PRO A 402 -10.54 5.43 13.74
C PRO A 402 -10.73 4.72 15.09
N ASN A 403 -11.56 5.31 15.94
CA ASN A 403 -11.83 4.85 17.32
C ASN A 403 -10.57 4.67 18.18
N SER A 404 -9.55 5.47 17.90
CA SER A 404 -8.26 5.43 18.58
C SER A 404 -7.88 6.80 19.09
N SER A 405 -7.13 6.84 20.19
CA SER A 405 -6.60 8.08 20.75
C SER A 405 -5.13 8.22 20.43
N TYR A 406 -4.72 9.43 20.06
CA TYR A 406 -3.35 9.80 19.77
C TYR A 406 -2.93 10.97 20.62
N THR A 407 -1.67 10.99 21.01
CA THR A 407 -1.05 12.09 21.76
C THR A 407 0.10 12.65 20.97
N LEU A 408 0.14 13.96 20.81
CA LEU A 408 1.31 14.69 20.34
C LEU A 408 2.11 15.13 21.55
N GLU A 409 3.37 14.78 21.60
CA GLU A 409 4.29 15.09 22.68
C GLU A 409 5.48 15.90 22.17
N TYR A 410 6.08 16.69 23.05
CA TYR A 410 7.30 17.44 22.80
C TYR A 410 8.36 17.13 23.86
N ARG A 411 9.62 17.42 23.52
CA ARG A 411 10.76 17.36 24.42
C ARG A 411 11.60 18.62 24.22
N THR A 412 12.06 19.19 25.35
CA THR A 412 12.96 20.35 25.36
C THR A 412 14.43 19.92 25.40
N ALA A 413 15.34 20.84 25.09
CA ALA A 413 16.77 20.60 25.19
C ALA A 413 17.24 20.31 26.64
N SER A 414 16.53 20.87 27.61
CA SER A 414 16.85 20.77 29.04
C SER A 414 16.26 19.55 29.74
N SER A 415 15.37 18.79 29.07
CA SER A 415 14.67 17.65 29.65
C SER A 415 14.63 16.44 28.73
N ALA A 416 14.99 15.29 29.27
CA ALA A 416 14.79 13.99 28.59
C ALA A 416 13.32 13.51 28.65
N ILE A 417 12.48 14.17 29.45
CA ILE A 417 11.07 13.79 29.67
C ILE A 417 10.22 14.35 28.54
N TRP A 418 9.36 13.50 27.99
CA TRP A 418 8.34 13.90 27.02
C TRP A 418 7.12 14.49 27.75
N SER A 419 6.64 15.62 27.27
CA SER A 419 5.45 16.31 27.79
C SER A 419 4.36 16.32 26.74
N VAL A 420 3.11 16.12 27.17
CA VAL A 420 1.94 16.15 26.30
C VAL A 420 1.69 17.57 25.80
N LEU A 421 1.60 17.73 24.47
CA LEU A 421 1.20 18.96 23.82
C LEU A 421 -0.30 18.97 23.52
N ALA A 422 -0.81 17.85 22.96
CA ALA A 422 -2.21 17.70 22.63
C ALA A 422 -2.61 16.22 22.57
N SER A 423 -3.90 15.93 22.78
CA SER A 423 -4.47 14.59 22.64
C SER A 423 -5.72 14.64 21.75
N PHE A 424 -5.90 13.60 20.93
CA PHE A 424 -7.00 13.51 19.98
C PHE A 424 -7.64 12.13 20.07
N THR A 425 -8.96 12.07 19.91
CA THR A 425 -9.69 10.82 19.68
C THR A 425 -10.37 10.90 18.34
N LEU A 426 -10.08 9.95 17.47
CA LEU A 426 -10.65 9.83 16.14
C LEU A 426 -11.93 9.02 16.23
N LYS A 427 -13.02 9.54 15.67
CA LYS A 427 -14.31 8.84 15.66
C LYS A 427 -14.60 8.12 14.35
N ARG A 428 -13.95 8.51 13.24
CA ARG A 428 -14.23 7.99 11.88
C ARG A 428 -12.96 7.93 11.04
N ALA A 429 -12.92 7.01 10.08
CA ALA A 429 -11.92 6.93 9.03
C ALA A 429 -12.17 8.04 7.99
N GLN A 430 -11.71 9.24 8.25
CA GLN A 430 -11.79 10.38 7.32
C GLN A 430 -10.52 11.19 7.40
N PRO A 431 -10.14 11.89 6.31
CA PRO A 431 -9.12 12.91 6.41
C PRO A 431 -9.52 13.89 7.50
N GLN A 432 -8.66 14.10 8.46
CA GLN A 432 -8.93 14.99 9.57
C GLN A 432 -7.83 16.02 9.71
N SER A 433 -8.23 17.21 10.18
CA SER A 433 -7.30 18.28 10.49
C SER A 433 -7.49 18.70 11.93
N TRP A 434 -6.39 18.90 12.64
CA TRP A 434 -6.37 19.34 14.03
C TRP A 434 -5.54 20.59 14.18
N ARG A 435 -6.06 21.54 14.95
CA ARG A 435 -5.30 22.67 15.43
C ARG A 435 -4.73 22.34 16.80
N VAL A 436 -3.42 22.47 16.93
CA VAL A 436 -2.70 22.22 18.19
C VAL A 436 -1.89 23.45 18.57
N PRO A 437 -1.74 23.74 19.87
CA PRO A 437 -0.89 24.83 20.30
C PRO A 437 0.55 24.65 19.83
N LEU A 438 1.28 25.74 19.74
CA LEU A 438 2.72 25.65 19.55
C LEU A 438 3.36 25.03 20.80
N PRO A 439 4.39 24.19 20.64
CA PRO A 439 5.19 23.78 21.78
C PRO A 439 5.95 24.98 22.35
N PRO A 440 6.49 24.87 23.56
CA PRO A 440 7.41 25.86 24.11
C PRO A 440 8.56 26.18 23.16
N SER A 441 9.08 27.41 23.21
CA SER A 441 10.11 27.89 22.28
C SER A 441 11.45 27.12 22.38
N ASP A 442 11.69 26.42 23.46
CA ASP A 442 12.84 25.56 23.72
C ASP A 442 12.60 24.09 23.33
N ALA A 443 11.45 23.76 22.75
CA ALA A 443 11.18 22.42 22.24
C ALA A 443 12.10 22.08 21.06
N ILE A 444 12.76 20.92 21.13
CA ILE A 444 13.69 20.43 20.11
C ILE A 444 13.14 19.26 19.30
N GLN A 445 12.13 18.54 19.82
CA GLN A 445 11.56 17.37 19.18
C GLN A 445 10.05 17.29 19.42
N LEU A 446 9.35 16.76 18.44
CA LEU A 446 7.93 16.36 18.50
C LEU A 446 7.81 14.88 18.17
N ARG A 447 6.85 14.18 18.75
CA ARG A 447 6.50 12.81 18.37
C ARG A 447 5.01 12.53 18.52
N TRP A 448 4.53 11.59 17.74
CA TRP A 448 3.23 10.96 17.94
C TRP A 448 3.33 9.74 18.84
N VAL A 449 2.35 9.60 19.73
CA VAL A 449 2.10 8.38 20.50
C VAL A 449 0.68 7.93 20.18
N GLY A 450 0.51 6.70 19.75
CA GLY A 450 -0.78 6.18 19.30
C GLY A 450 -0.92 4.68 19.48
N PRO A 451 -1.99 4.08 18.93
CA PRO A 451 -2.20 2.65 19.04
C PRO A 451 -1.05 1.89 18.43
N CYS A 452 -0.59 0.90 19.16
CA CYS A 452 0.36 -0.08 18.69
C CYS A 452 -0.30 -1.08 17.73
N PRO A 453 0.49 -1.80 16.92
CA PRO A 453 0.00 -2.99 16.23
C PRO A 453 -0.74 -3.92 17.20
N ALA A 454 -1.80 -4.56 16.71
CA ALA A 454 -2.78 -5.30 17.54
C ALA A 454 -2.21 -6.37 18.50
N ASN A 455 -0.92 -6.70 18.38
CA ASN A 455 -0.25 -7.73 19.17
C ASN A 455 0.60 -7.20 20.34
N ILE A 456 0.62 -5.90 20.56
CA ILE A 456 1.45 -5.27 21.59
C ILE A 456 0.55 -4.39 22.46
N SER A 457 0.44 -4.71 23.73
CA SER A 457 -0.38 -4.00 24.72
C SER A 457 0.23 -2.65 25.19
N GLN A 458 1.23 -2.12 24.49
CA GLN A 458 1.93 -0.89 24.85
C GLN A 458 1.61 0.26 23.90
N GLN A 459 1.65 1.50 24.38
CA GLN A 459 1.63 2.69 23.53
C GLN A 459 2.90 2.73 22.69
N CYS A 460 2.76 2.77 21.38
CA CYS A 460 3.88 2.83 20.45
C CYS A 460 4.16 4.27 20.03
N THR A 461 5.43 4.60 20.03
CA THR A 461 5.91 5.79 19.34
C THR A 461 5.86 5.48 17.85
N LEU A 462 5.10 6.24 17.08
CA LEU A 462 5.16 6.19 15.64
C LEU A 462 6.51 6.79 15.26
N SER A 463 7.43 5.91 14.81
CA SER A 463 8.81 6.33 14.56
C SER A 463 8.84 7.44 13.51
N THR A 464 9.45 8.53 13.86
CA THR A 464 9.96 9.53 12.94
C THR A 464 11.21 8.94 12.30
N SER A 465 11.07 8.29 11.14
CA SER A 465 12.27 8.02 10.33
C SER A 465 12.79 9.35 9.82
N GLY A 466 13.96 9.75 10.31
CA GLY A 466 14.71 10.87 9.78
C GLY A 466 15.19 10.63 8.35
#